data_01fdb28a426064c45dc6d72cc9d12ed6
#
_entry.id   01fdb28a426064c45dc6d72cc9d12ed6
#
_cell.length_a   1.000
_cell.length_b   1.000
_cell.length_c   1.000
_cell.angle_alpha   90.00
_cell.angle_beta   90.00
_cell.angle_gamma   90.00
#
_symmetry.space_group_name_H-M   'P 1'
#
loop_
_entity.id
_entity.type
_entity.pdbx_description
1 polymer ?
#
loop_
_entity_poly.entity_id
_entity_poly.type
_entity_poly.pdbx_seq_one_letter_code
_entity_poly.pdbx_strand_id
1 'polypeptide(L)'
;MLKVVIIGYGEMFTNLIAAALDANCEIVGVLRKDTIKYHPFIKKIRDIFNPSYEYSYIKSYNLPEINAKSVNSKAFRKKLLKLNPDIILVGSWGEKFQKETYNIPKIATINAHPSLLPKYRGPNPYYWVIKNQENVSGITFHLIDENFDDGAILAQEEVKIFSSDTGESLKKRTVLTARGVACDLLNTLNEDLILPLPQIEENATYYSHPEEFELDFNKTAEENLATIRAIHPWNKAYFFHNEVAISVSQSSTIIEENKTTYNIAGTIVDIDIKSNSVSILCSDNKILKAQKVELFNKFDKIFTKNYIKRNIKIGDIIEN
;
A
#
# COMPACT_ATOMS: atom_id res chain seq x y z
N MET A 1 8.71 13.82 28.68
CA MET A 1 8.13 12.65 27.98
C MET A 1 7.05 13.16 27.07
N LEU A 2 7.19 12.95 25.76
CA LEU A 2 6.22 13.38 24.75
C LEU A 2 4.89 12.63 24.88
N LYS A 3 3.77 13.36 24.83
CA LYS A 3 2.41 12.82 24.77
C LYS A 3 2.01 12.61 23.32
N VAL A 4 1.80 11.37 22.91
CA VAL A 4 1.54 11.01 21.50
C VAL A 4 0.13 10.44 21.35
N VAL A 5 -0.60 10.92 20.36
CA VAL A 5 -1.79 10.26 19.82
C VAL A 5 -1.41 9.60 18.50
N ILE A 6 -1.79 8.33 18.32
CA ILE A 6 -1.47 7.56 17.10
C ILE A 6 -2.75 7.23 16.36
N ILE A 7 -2.79 7.53 15.05
CA ILE A 7 -3.96 7.35 14.19
C ILE A 7 -3.56 6.49 12.99
N GLY A 8 -4.32 5.42 12.70
CA GLY A 8 -3.98 4.60 11.55
C GLY A 8 -4.70 3.27 11.47
N TYR A 9 -4.20 2.41 10.57
CA TYR A 9 -4.60 1.01 10.49
C TYR A 9 -3.48 0.13 9.93
N GLY A 10 -3.63 -1.19 10.12
CA GLY A 10 -2.70 -2.19 9.62
C GLY A 10 -1.33 -2.15 10.29
N GLU A 11 -0.35 -2.70 9.60
CA GLU A 11 1.02 -2.86 10.11
C GLU A 11 1.73 -1.51 10.35
N MET A 12 1.46 -0.48 9.54
CA MET A 12 2.03 0.85 9.77
C MET A 12 1.59 1.38 11.14
N PHE A 13 0.32 1.31 11.45
CA PHE A 13 -0.22 1.76 12.72
C PHE A 13 0.43 1.06 13.93
N THR A 14 0.56 -0.28 13.89
CA THR A 14 1.16 -1.03 15.00
C THR A 14 2.67 -0.78 15.14
N ASN A 15 3.37 -0.53 14.02
CA ASN A 15 4.79 -0.17 14.07
C ASN A 15 5.02 1.26 14.56
N LEU A 16 4.12 2.21 14.28
CA LEU A 16 4.17 3.55 14.88
C LEU A 16 3.90 3.50 16.39
N ILE A 17 3.00 2.63 16.85
CA ILE A 17 2.82 2.37 18.29
C ILE A 17 4.11 1.82 18.90
N ALA A 18 4.72 0.81 18.26
CA ALA A 18 5.97 0.23 18.74
C ALA A 18 7.09 1.29 18.80
N ALA A 19 7.22 2.13 17.77
CA ALA A 19 8.19 3.22 17.75
C ALA A 19 8.01 4.21 18.91
N ALA A 20 6.77 4.60 19.20
CA ALA A 20 6.46 5.49 20.32
C ALA A 20 6.77 4.86 21.68
N LEU A 21 6.55 3.54 21.83
CA LEU A 21 6.94 2.80 23.02
C LEU A 21 8.48 2.69 23.15
N ASP A 22 9.17 2.38 22.06
CA ASP A 22 10.64 2.30 22.01
C ASP A 22 11.29 3.66 22.36
N ALA A 23 10.69 4.78 21.92
CA ALA A 23 11.11 6.14 22.25
C ALA A 23 10.65 6.63 23.64
N ASN A 24 10.11 5.75 24.49
CA ASN A 24 9.58 6.08 25.82
C ASN A 24 8.56 7.23 25.81
N CYS A 25 7.71 7.33 24.78
CA CYS A 25 6.63 8.30 24.73
C CYS A 25 5.42 7.84 25.58
N GLU A 26 4.66 8.78 26.11
CA GLU A 26 3.34 8.53 26.70
C GLU A 26 2.28 8.45 25.59
N ILE A 27 1.77 7.27 25.27
CA ILE A 27 0.69 7.13 24.31
C ILE A 27 -0.63 7.44 25.01
N VAL A 28 -1.12 8.67 24.83
CA VAL A 28 -2.33 9.19 25.49
C VAL A 28 -3.61 8.84 24.73
N GLY A 29 -3.51 8.29 23.52
CA GLY A 29 -4.66 7.83 22.75
C GLY A 29 -4.28 7.16 21.45
N VAL A 30 -5.09 6.20 21.02
CA VAL A 30 -4.98 5.54 19.71
C VAL A 30 -6.33 5.53 19.00
N LEU A 31 -6.33 5.83 17.68
CA LEU A 31 -7.52 5.80 16.83
C LEU A 31 -7.27 4.87 15.66
N ARG A 32 -7.97 3.73 15.63
CA ARG A 32 -7.91 2.79 14.50
C ARG A 32 -9.12 2.95 13.56
N LYS A 33 -8.97 2.57 12.30
CA LYS A 33 -9.98 2.70 11.24
C LYS A 33 -11.32 2.05 11.61
N ASP A 34 -11.31 0.94 12.32
CA ASP A 34 -12.50 0.21 12.74
C ASP A 34 -13.44 1.02 13.64
N THR A 35 -12.90 2.01 14.39
CA THR A 35 -13.72 2.88 15.24
C THR A 35 -14.61 3.83 14.43
N ILE A 36 -14.20 4.15 13.22
CA ILE A 36 -14.98 4.98 12.28
C ILE A 36 -15.93 4.10 11.45
N LYS A 37 -15.45 2.94 11.02
CA LYS A 37 -16.17 2.04 10.10
C LYS A 37 -17.41 1.39 10.71
N TYR A 38 -17.38 1.06 12.00
CA TYR A 38 -18.43 0.28 12.65
C TYR A 38 -19.14 1.07 13.75
N HIS A 39 -20.47 0.83 13.88
CA HIS A 39 -21.20 1.30 15.04
C HIS A 39 -20.57 0.74 16.34
N PRO A 40 -20.47 1.53 17.43
CA PRO A 40 -19.76 1.11 18.67
C PRO A 40 -20.19 -0.24 19.23
N PHE A 41 -21.49 -0.57 19.14
CA PHE A 41 -22.03 -1.86 19.57
C PHE A 41 -21.51 -3.03 18.69
N ILE A 42 -21.56 -2.88 17.37
CA ILE A 42 -21.08 -3.89 16.40
C ILE A 42 -19.56 -4.07 16.57
N LYS A 43 -18.83 -2.96 16.73
CA LYS A 43 -17.41 -2.97 16.99
C LYS A 43 -17.06 -3.80 18.24
N LYS A 44 -17.78 -3.57 19.36
CA LYS A 44 -17.57 -4.29 20.63
C LYS A 44 -17.78 -5.80 20.46
N ILE A 45 -18.85 -6.22 19.78
CA ILE A 45 -19.12 -7.63 19.49
C ILE A 45 -17.98 -8.22 18.64
N ARG A 46 -17.58 -7.53 17.58
CA ARG A 46 -16.50 -7.96 16.70
C ARG A 46 -15.17 -8.10 17.47
N ASP A 47 -14.82 -7.11 18.28
CA ASP A 47 -13.59 -7.11 19.08
C ASP A 47 -13.53 -8.28 20.08
N ILE A 48 -14.69 -8.82 20.50
CA ILE A 48 -14.76 -9.99 21.38
C ILE A 48 -14.64 -11.30 20.60
N PHE A 49 -15.40 -11.46 19.51
CA PHE A 49 -15.52 -12.73 18.79
C PHE A 49 -14.55 -12.90 17.61
N ASN A 50 -14.12 -11.80 17.00
CA ASN A 50 -13.17 -11.79 15.88
C ASN A 50 -12.31 -10.53 15.93
N PRO A 51 -11.40 -10.42 16.91
CA PRO A 51 -10.58 -9.22 17.09
C PRO A 51 -9.67 -8.98 15.87
N SER A 52 -9.56 -7.73 15.44
CA SER A 52 -8.54 -7.37 14.46
C SER A 52 -7.14 -7.44 15.10
N TYR A 53 -6.13 -7.56 14.23
CA TYR A 53 -4.73 -7.52 14.67
C TYR A 53 -4.43 -6.25 15.47
N GLU A 54 -4.89 -5.10 15.00
CA GLU A 54 -4.70 -3.81 15.66
C GLU A 54 -5.36 -3.75 17.04
N TYR A 55 -6.57 -4.33 17.16
CA TYR A 55 -7.24 -4.38 18.47
C TYR A 55 -6.49 -5.26 19.46
N SER A 56 -6.05 -6.43 19.02
CA SER A 56 -5.25 -7.34 19.85
C SER A 56 -3.96 -6.66 20.31
N TYR A 57 -3.31 -5.90 19.43
CA TYR A 57 -2.10 -5.15 19.73
C TYR A 57 -2.35 -4.03 20.75
N ILE A 58 -3.39 -3.20 20.56
CA ILE A 58 -3.81 -2.15 21.51
C ILE A 58 -4.08 -2.74 22.88
N LYS A 59 -4.76 -3.90 22.92
CA LYS A 59 -5.13 -4.58 24.16
C LYS A 59 -3.91 -5.13 24.90
N SER A 60 -2.93 -5.71 24.20
CA SER A 60 -1.72 -6.26 24.82
C SER A 60 -0.88 -5.22 25.56
N TYR A 61 -0.90 -3.97 25.10
CA TYR A 61 -0.22 -2.83 25.71
C TYR A 61 -1.15 -1.95 26.57
N ASN A 62 -2.42 -2.35 26.76
CA ASN A 62 -3.42 -1.59 27.52
C ASN A 62 -3.55 -0.12 27.10
N LEU A 63 -3.49 0.16 25.80
CA LEU A 63 -3.50 1.52 25.27
C LEU A 63 -4.92 2.12 25.27
N PRO A 64 -5.06 3.45 25.56
CA PRO A 64 -6.35 4.09 25.59
C PRO A 64 -6.91 4.31 24.18
N GLU A 65 -7.99 3.61 23.83
CA GLU A 65 -8.61 3.72 22.51
C GLU A 65 -9.57 4.92 22.41
N ILE A 66 -9.41 5.75 21.39
CA ILE A 66 -10.29 6.88 21.07
C ILE A 66 -11.41 6.38 20.14
N ASN A 67 -12.67 6.63 20.50
CA ASN A 67 -13.80 6.38 19.60
C ASN A 67 -14.22 7.71 18.95
N ALA A 68 -14.21 7.74 17.62
CA ALA A 68 -14.61 8.88 16.81
C ALA A 68 -15.27 8.41 15.50
N LYS A 69 -16.11 9.25 14.91
CA LYS A 69 -16.70 9.01 13.57
C LYS A 69 -15.87 9.61 12.44
N SER A 70 -15.01 10.57 12.77
CA SER A 70 -14.13 11.27 11.84
C SER A 70 -13.05 11.97 12.67
N VAL A 71 -11.84 12.09 12.12
CA VAL A 71 -10.75 12.90 12.72
C VAL A 71 -11.09 14.39 12.76
N ASN A 72 -12.07 14.85 11.99
CA ASN A 72 -12.50 16.23 11.94
C ASN A 72 -13.77 16.51 12.74
N SER A 73 -14.32 15.52 13.44
CA SER A 73 -15.52 15.72 14.25
C SER A 73 -15.25 16.59 15.48
N LYS A 74 -16.23 17.44 15.85
CA LYS A 74 -16.16 18.24 17.09
C LYS A 74 -15.88 17.37 18.31
N ALA A 75 -16.45 16.16 18.37
CA ALA A 75 -16.25 15.22 19.47
C ALA A 75 -14.79 14.74 19.55
N PHE A 76 -14.17 14.44 18.41
CA PHE A 76 -12.75 14.05 18.35
C PHE A 76 -11.84 15.19 18.80
N ARG A 77 -12.02 16.40 18.23
CA ARG A 77 -11.24 17.58 18.64
C ARG A 77 -11.35 17.87 20.13
N LYS A 78 -12.57 17.77 20.71
CA LYS A 78 -12.76 17.91 22.16
C LYS A 78 -12.00 16.88 22.99
N LYS A 79 -11.87 15.64 22.47
CA LYS A 79 -11.07 14.60 23.11
C LYS A 79 -9.58 14.91 23.01
N LEU A 80 -9.09 15.30 21.83
CA LEU A 80 -7.70 15.70 21.62
C LEU A 80 -7.29 16.84 22.56
N LEU A 81 -8.11 17.89 22.67
CA LEU A 81 -7.86 19.01 23.59
C LEU A 81 -7.75 18.56 25.05
N LYS A 82 -8.54 17.55 25.47
CA LYS A 82 -8.46 17.00 26.83
C LYS A 82 -7.21 16.15 27.04
N LEU A 83 -6.79 15.39 26.01
CA LEU A 83 -5.59 14.57 26.04
C LEU A 83 -4.33 15.43 26.01
N ASN A 84 -4.44 16.66 25.46
CA ASN A 84 -3.36 17.64 25.36
C ASN A 84 -2.07 17.02 24.78
N PRO A 85 -2.12 16.40 23.58
CA PRO A 85 -0.98 15.74 22.98
C PRO A 85 0.08 16.74 22.54
N ASP A 86 1.33 16.32 22.59
CA ASP A 86 2.43 17.05 21.97
C ASP A 86 2.50 16.74 20.48
N ILE A 87 2.22 15.50 20.09
CA ILE A 87 2.27 15.03 18.70
C ILE A 87 1.02 14.18 18.38
N ILE A 88 0.51 14.32 17.15
CA ILE A 88 -0.31 13.31 16.49
C ILE A 88 0.54 12.63 15.43
N LEU A 89 0.71 11.30 15.52
CA LEU A 89 1.43 10.50 14.53
C LEU A 89 0.43 9.68 13.72
N VAL A 90 0.46 9.86 12.39
CA VAL A 90 -0.52 9.28 11.46
C VAL A 90 0.15 8.28 10.53
N GLY A 91 -0.47 7.13 10.31
CA GLY A 91 0.01 6.16 9.33
C GLY A 91 -1.14 5.38 8.67
N SER A 92 -1.13 5.35 7.33
CA SER A 92 -2.18 4.67 6.55
C SER A 92 -3.58 5.24 6.81
N TRP A 93 -3.77 6.54 6.64
CA TRP A 93 -5.05 7.22 6.88
C TRP A 93 -5.52 7.97 5.64
N GLY A 94 -6.77 7.76 5.23
CA GLY A 94 -7.30 8.31 3.98
C GLY A 94 -8.22 9.52 4.14
N GLU A 95 -8.53 9.95 5.38
CA GLU A 95 -9.35 11.15 5.62
C GLU A 95 -8.41 12.36 5.75
N LYS A 96 -8.66 13.41 4.95
CA LYS A 96 -7.90 14.66 5.02
C LYS A 96 -8.16 15.37 6.35
N PHE A 97 -7.10 15.76 7.04
CA PHE A 97 -7.20 16.51 8.27
C PHE A 97 -7.55 17.98 7.98
N GLN A 98 -8.50 18.54 8.73
CA GLN A 98 -8.80 19.97 8.71
C GLN A 98 -7.86 20.74 9.64
N LYS A 99 -7.64 22.01 9.34
CA LYS A 99 -6.75 22.91 10.09
C LYS A 99 -7.02 22.92 11.59
N GLU A 100 -8.30 22.92 11.96
CA GLU A 100 -8.73 22.90 13.36
C GLU A 100 -8.44 21.58 14.07
N THR A 101 -8.04 20.52 13.33
CA THR A 101 -7.63 19.25 13.91
C THR A 101 -6.12 19.11 13.95
N TYR A 102 -5.43 19.35 12.82
CA TYR A 102 -3.99 19.16 12.78
C TYR A 102 -3.19 20.18 13.58
N ASN A 103 -3.79 21.32 13.96
CA ASN A 103 -3.17 22.32 14.82
C ASN A 103 -3.44 22.11 16.33
N ILE A 104 -4.10 21.02 16.74
CA ILE A 104 -4.37 20.77 18.18
C ILE A 104 -3.10 20.34 18.94
N PRO A 105 -2.22 19.46 18.40
CA PRO A 105 -1.01 19.10 19.11
C PRO A 105 -0.10 20.32 19.33
N LYS A 106 0.68 20.29 20.41
CA LYS A 106 1.56 21.41 20.73
C LYS A 106 2.74 21.56 19.78
N ILE A 107 3.24 20.42 19.24
CA ILE A 107 4.40 20.40 18.34
C ILE A 107 3.92 20.21 16.90
N ALA A 108 3.34 19.05 16.56
CA ALA A 108 2.97 18.75 15.19
C ALA A 108 1.96 17.61 15.04
N THR A 109 1.27 17.59 13.89
CA THR A 109 0.63 16.40 13.32
C THR A 109 1.51 15.92 12.18
N ILE A 110 1.99 14.66 12.28
CA ILE A 110 3.00 14.08 11.40
C ILE A 110 2.40 12.87 10.70
N ASN A 111 2.57 12.78 9.38
CA ASN A 111 2.17 11.61 8.59
C ASN A 111 3.39 10.77 8.18
N ALA A 112 3.26 9.46 8.26
CA ALA A 112 4.20 8.49 7.72
C ALA A 112 3.76 8.08 6.31
N HIS A 113 4.40 8.65 5.28
CA HIS A 113 4.09 8.39 3.88
C HIS A 113 5.11 7.44 3.26
N PRO A 114 4.69 6.30 2.67
CA PRO A 114 5.60 5.26 2.23
C PRO A 114 6.17 5.51 0.82
N SER A 115 6.79 6.65 0.62
CA SER A 115 7.60 7.01 -0.55
C SER A 115 8.71 7.99 -0.18
N LEU A 116 9.58 8.29 -1.14
CA LEU A 116 10.54 9.39 -1.05
C LEU A 116 9.88 10.67 -1.56
N LEU A 117 9.15 11.38 -0.68
CA LEU A 117 8.56 12.68 -1.03
C LEU A 117 9.66 13.67 -1.49
N PRO A 118 9.37 14.53 -2.47
CA PRO A 118 8.06 14.86 -3.04
C PRO A 118 7.54 13.91 -4.13
N LYS A 119 8.30 12.85 -4.45
CA LYS A 119 7.84 11.84 -5.43
C LYS A 119 6.79 10.90 -4.82
N TYR A 120 5.84 10.48 -5.65
CA TYR A 120 4.81 9.50 -5.28
C TYR A 120 3.90 9.98 -4.14
N ARG A 121 3.48 11.25 -4.14
CA ARG A 121 2.36 11.73 -3.33
C ARG A 121 1.08 10.98 -3.70
N GLY A 122 0.14 10.87 -2.77
CA GLY A 122 -1.15 10.23 -2.98
C GLY A 122 -1.22 8.77 -2.55
N PRO A 123 -2.31 8.05 -2.87
CA PRO A 123 -2.56 6.72 -2.36
C PRO A 123 -1.72 5.62 -3.05
N ASN A 124 -1.43 4.56 -2.29
CA ASN A 124 -0.75 3.34 -2.76
C ASN A 124 0.64 3.52 -3.40
N PRO A 125 1.58 4.26 -2.80
CA PRO A 125 2.94 4.41 -3.35
C PRO A 125 3.62 3.06 -3.63
N TYR A 126 3.41 2.03 -2.81
CA TYR A 126 3.95 0.68 -3.02
C TYR A 126 3.62 0.09 -4.40
N TYR A 127 2.38 0.33 -4.86
CA TYR A 127 1.96 -0.09 -6.20
C TYR A 127 2.73 0.68 -7.27
N TRP A 128 2.73 2.01 -7.17
CA TRP A 128 3.26 2.88 -8.22
C TRP A 128 4.77 2.76 -8.40
N VAL A 129 5.54 2.65 -7.32
CA VAL A 129 7.01 2.51 -7.43
C VAL A 129 7.41 1.18 -8.08
N ILE A 130 6.70 0.07 -7.82
CA ILE A 130 6.95 -1.21 -8.49
C ILE A 130 6.45 -1.17 -9.93
N LYS A 131 5.25 -0.63 -10.18
CA LYS A 131 4.68 -0.46 -11.52
C LYS A 131 5.60 0.35 -12.43
N ASN A 132 6.21 1.38 -11.89
CA ASN A 132 7.14 2.26 -12.60
C ASN A 132 8.58 1.72 -12.59
N GLN A 133 8.80 0.49 -12.09
CA GLN A 133 10.09 -0.20 -12.09
C GLN A 133 11.20 0.60 -11.40
N GLU A 134 10.87 1.32 -10.34
CA GLU A 134 11.87 2.02 -9.52
C GLU A 134 12.79 1.02 -8.80
N ASN A 135 14.02 1.42 -8.56
CA ASN A 135 15.01 0.62 -7.84
C ASN A 135 15.05 0.94 -6.34
N VAL A 136 14.47 2.08 -5.97
CA VAL A 136 14.42 2.57 -4.59
C VAL A 136 13.08 3.25 -4.33
N SER A 137 12.57 3.05 -3.14
CA SER A 137 11.45 3.79 -2.54
C SER A 137 11.90 4.28 -1.16
N GLY A 138 10.98 4.57 -0.26
CA GLY A 138 11.33 4.98 1.08
C GLY A 138 10.14 5.17 1.99
N ILE A 139 10.45 5.76 3.12
CA ILE A 139 9.47 6.27 4.08
C ILE A 139 9.80 7.73 4.38
N THR A 140 8.79 8.58 4.34
CA THR A 140 8.90 10.00 4.68
C THR A 140 7.96 10.34 5.84
N PHE A 141 8.49 10.94 6.88
CA PHE A 141 7.71 11.60 7.93
C PHE A 141 7.65 13.08 7.61
N HIS A 142 6.44 13.60 7.41
CA HIS A 142 6.21 15.00 7.04
C HIS A 142 5.09 15.60 7.86
N LEU A 143 5.08 16.93 7.97
CA LEU A 143 3.99 17.66 8.59
C LEU A 143 2.69 17.49 7.81
N ILE A 144 1.57 17.38 8.51
CA ILE A 144 0.25 17.49 7.86
C ILE A 144 -0.11 18.97 7.78
N ASP A 145 -0.46 19.40 6.58
CA ASP A 145 -0.93 20.74 6.25
C ASP A 145 -2.24 20.75 5.46
N GLU A 146 -2.46 21.80 4.64
CA GLU A 146 -3.70 21.98 3.87
C GLU A 146 -3.80 21.04 2.65
N ASN A 147 -2.70 20.42 2.20
CA ASN A 147 -2.66 19.53 1.04
C ASN A 147 -2.32 18.09 1.45
N PHE A 148 -2.61 17.13 0.56
CA PHE A 148 -2.17 15.78 0.79
C PHE A 148 -0.68 15.63 0.45
N ASP A 149 0.08 15.06 1.40
CA ASP A 149 1.48 14.67 1.27
C ASP A 149 2.43 15.79 0.81
N ASP A 150 2.09 17.06 1.09
CA ASP A 150 2.80 18.26 0.63
C ASP A 150 3.61 18.96 1.73
N GLY A 151 3.31 18.67 2.99
CA GLY A 151 3.94 19.30 4.12
C GLY A 151 5.45 19.04 4.24
N ALA A 152 6.14 19.93 4.96
CA ALA A 152 7.58 19.89 5.14
C ALA A 152 8.07 18.56 5.74
N ILE A 153 9.18 18.04 5.21
CA ILE A 153 9.79 16.76 5.59
C ILE A 153 10.54 16.92 6.92
N LEU A 154 10.31 16.00 7.84
CA LEU A 154 10.99 15.91 9.13
C LEU A 154 12.07 14.82 9.15
N ALA A 155 11.78 13.68 8.53
CA ALA A 155 12.71 12.57 8.40
C ALA A 155 12.37 11.75 7.16
N GLN A 156 13.39 11.18 6.52
CA GLN A 156 13.21 10.34 5.33
C GLN A 156 14.29 9.27 5.30
N GLU A 157 13.92 8.06 4.91
CA GLU A 157 14.86 6.94 4.77
C GLU A 157 14.54 6.13 3.51
N GLU A 158 15.60 5.71 2.80
CA GLU A 158 15.49 4.92 1.59
C GLU A 158 15.18 3.45 1.89
N VAL A 159 14.38 2.84 1.02
CA VAL A 159 14.08 1.41 1.04
C VAL A 159 14.32 0.83 -0.35
N LYS A 160 15.31 -0.05 -0.47
CA LYS A 160 15.65 -0.71 -1.73
C LYS A 160 14.49 -1.57 -2.24
N ILE A 161 14.24 -1.50 -3.56
CA ILE A 161 13.31 -2.36 -4.27
C ILE A 161 14.12 -3.44 -4.99
N PHE A 162 13.76 -4.72 -4.77
CA PHE A 162 14.36 -5.86 -5.44
C PHE A 162 13.50 -6.30 -6.64
N SER A 163 14.13 -6.88 -7.66
CA SER A 163 13.42 -7.36 -8.86
C SER A 163 12.33 -8.40 -8.56
N SER A 164 12.42 -9.11 -7.43
CA SER A 164 11.41 -10.06 -6.96
C SER A 164 10.33 -9.45 -6.06
N ASP A 165 10.42 -8.16 -5.71
CA ASP A 165 9.46 -7.55 -4.80
C ASP A 165 8.06 -7.50 -5.38
N THR A 166 7.11 -7.77 -4.51
CA THR A 166 5.69 -7.47 -4.68
C THR A 166 5.31 -6.24 -3.83
N GLY A 167 4.14 -5.67 -4.08
CA GLY A 167 3.61 -4.61 -3.22
C GLY A 167 3.60 -4.99 -1.75
N GLU A 168 3.32 -6.27 -1.43
CA GLU A 168 3.33 -6.78 -0.05
C GLU A 168 4.73 -6.83 0.57
N SER A 169 5.71 -7.37 -0.15
CA SER A 169 7.07 -7.51 0.39
C SER A 169 7.74 -6.15 0.59
N LEU A 170 7.55 -5.23 -0.35
CA LEU A 170 8.00 -3.85 -0.21
C LEU A 170 7.33 -3.16 0.97
N LYS A 171 5.99 -3.27 1.09
CA LYS A 171 5.25 -2.72 2.23
C LYS A 171 5.80 -3.22 3.56
N LYS A 172 6.00 -4.53 3.72
CA LYS A 172 6.52 -5.10 4.97
C LYS A 172 7.88 -4.50 5.34
N ARG A 173 8.78 -4.38 4.37
CA ARG A 173 10.11 -3.79 4.57
C ARG A 173 10.03 -2.31 4.93
N THR A 174 9.24 -1.52 4.19
CA THR A 174 9.05 -0.08 4.46
C THR A 174 8.45 0.17 5.85
N VAL A 175 7.50 -0.63 6.28
CA VAL A 175 6.87 -0.48 7.60
C VAL A 175 7.86 -0.78 8.75
N LEU A 176 8.77 -1.73 8.57
CA LEU A 176 9.83 -2.00 9.55
C LEU A 176 10.84 -0.84 9.59
N THR A 177 11.24 -0.29 8.44
CA THR A 177 12.08 0.92 8.37
C THR A 177 11.38 2.10 9.06
N ALA A 178 10.07 2.27 8.82
CA ALA A 178 9.27 3.33 9.43
C ALA A 178 9.31 3.30 10.96
N ARG A 179 9.35 2.12 11.59
CA ARG A 179 9.47 2.01 13.05
C ARG A 179 10.78 2.62 13.58
N GLY A 180 11.91 2.31 12.94
CA GLY A 180 13.20 2.87 13.33
C GLY A 180 13.22 4.39 13.17
N VAL A 181 12.87 4.87 11.97
CA VAL A 181 12.84 6.32 11.66
C VAL A 181 11.89 7.07 12.59
N ALA A 182 10.70 6.51 12.90
CA ALA A 182 9.77 7.12 13.83
C ALA A 182 10.31 7.21 15.26
N CYS A 183 11.02 6.16 15.72
CA CYS A 183 11.66 6.16 17.04
C CYS A 183 12.71 7.28 17.14
N ASP A 184 13.61 7.37 16.15
CA ASP A 184 14.67 8.39 16.10
C ASP A 184 14.07 9.80 16.00
N LEU A 185 13.05 9.98 15.14
CA LEU A 185 12.31 11.24 15.00
C LEU A 185 11.69 11.69 16.33
N LEU A 186 11.01 10.78 17.06
CA LEU A 186 10.38 11.10 18.34
C LEU A 186 11.41 11.48 19.41
N ASN A 187 12.57 10.79 19.45
CA ASN A 187 13.67 11.16 20.34
C ASN A 187 14.20 12.55 20.03
N THR A 188 14.42 12.88 18.74
CA THR A 188 14.94 14.18 18.30
C THR A 188 13.94 15.31 18.55
N LEU A 189 12.65 15.08 18.36
CA LEU A 189 11.59 16.06 18.67
C LEU A 189 11.49 16.37 20.16
N ASN A 190 11.84 15.42 21.03
CA ASN A 190 11.90 15.67 22.47
C ASN A 190 13.06 16.58 22.87
N GLU A 191 14.07 16.75 22.02
CA GLU A 191 15.25 17.59 22.20
C GLU A 191 15.20 18.91 21.43
N ASP A 192 14.07 19.21 20.75
CA ASP A 192 13.86 20.42 19.90
C ASP A 192 14.91 20.57 18.78
N LEU A 193 15.46 19.46 18.25
CA LEU A 193 16.58 19.46 17.29
C LEU A 193 16.17 19.36 15.82
N ILE A 194 14.88 19.38 15.45
CA ILE A 194 14.45 19.17 14.07
C ILE A 194 14.03 20.47 13.41
N LEU A 195 14.59 20.72 12.23
CA LEU A 195 14.15 21.76 11.29
C LEU A 195 13.40 21.10 10.12
N PRO A 196 12.10 21.42 9.93
CA PRO A 196 11.35 20.90 8.79
C PRO A 196 11.95 21.42 7.47
N LEU A 197 12.12 20.52 6.49
CA LEU A 197 12.63 20.84 5.16
C LEU A 197 11.45 20.93 4.18
N PRO A 198 11.22 22.11 3.54
CA PRO A 198 10.20 22.23 2.50
C PRO A 198 10.42 21.24 1.37
N GLN A 199 9.33 20.71 0.80
CA GLN A 199 9.42 19.89 -0.40
C GLN A 199 9.71 20.76 -1.62
N ILE A 200 10.53 20.25 -2.57
CA ILE A 200 10.84 20.94 -3.83
C ILE A 200 9.76 20.57 -4.84
N GLU A 201 8.86 21.49 -5.14
CA GLU A 201 7.65 21.24 -5.94
C GLU A 201 7.95 20.78 -7.38
N GLU A 202 9.04 21.24 -7.98
CA GLU A 202 9.45 20.82 -9.33
C GLU A 202 9.76 19.32 -9.44
N ASN A 203 10.05 18.68 -8.32
CA ASN A 203 10.31 17.22 -8.24
C ASN A 203 9.08 16.42 -7.83
N ALA A 204 7.95 17.08 -7.55
CA ALA A 204 6.77 16.42 -7.05
C ALA A 204 6.05 15.61 -8.13
N THR A 205 5.60 14.42 -7.75
CA THR A 205 4.67 13.60 -8.53
C THR A 205 3.50 13.16 -7.68
N TYR A 206 2.30 13.13 -8.27
CA TYR A 206 1.08 12.69 -7.59
C TYR A 206 0.45 11.55 -8.39
N TYR A 207 0.06 10.50 -7.69
CA TYR A 207 -0.65 9.36 -8.27
C TYR A 207 -2.00 9.15 -7.59
N SER A 208 -3.03 8.89 -8.40
CA SER A 208 -4.37 8.54 -7.92
C SER A 208 -4.43 7.09 -7.43
N HIS A 209 -5.59 6.69 -6.92
CA HIS A 209 -5.83 5.29 -6.60
C HIS A 209 -5.75 4.46 -7.89
N PRO A 210 -4.99 3.34 -7.93
CA PRO A 210 -4.96 2.48 -9.09
C PRO A 210 -6.32 1.79 -9.25
N GLU A 211 -6.92 1.90 -10.44
CA GLU A 211 -8.25 1.37 -10.73
C GLU A 211 -8.21 0.20 -11.73
N GLU A 212 -7.22 0.20 -12.64
CA GLU A 212 -7.09 -0.77 -13.71
C GLU A 212 -5.82 -1.62 -13.53
N PHE A 213 -6.00 -2.95 -13.65
CA PHE A 213 -4.92 -3.93 -13.52
C PHE A 213 -4.87 -4.87 -14.72
N GLU A 214 -5.38 -4.42 -15.85
CA GLU A 214 -5.33 -5.13 -17.12
C GLU A 214 -3.89 -5.16 -17.65
N LEU A 215 -3.49 -6.33 -18.16
CA LEU A 215 -2.20 -6.51 -18.81
C LEU A 215 -2.32 -6.07 -20.27
N ASP A 216 -1.36 -5.29 -20.71
CA ASP A 216 -1.26 -4.77 -22.07
C ASP A 216 -0.04 -5.40 -22.76
N PHE A 217 -0.27 -6.35 -23.65
CA PHE A 217 0.82 -7.06 -24.32
C PHE A 217 1.51 -6.24 -25.42
N ASN A 218 0.98 -5.05 -25.76
CA ASN A 218 1.70 -4.04 -26.55
C ASN A 218 2.80 -3.34 -25.74
N LYS A 219 2.88 -3.59 -24.44
CA LYS A 219 4.00 -3.23 -23.58
C LYS A 219 4.98 -4.38 -23.46
N THR A 220 6.12 -4.11 -22.83
CA THR A 220 7.16 -5.11 -22.57
C THR A 220 6.71 -6.17 -21.58
N ALA A 221 7.37 -7.31 -21.59
CA ALA A 221 7.13 -8.38 -20.61
C ALA A 221 7.42 -7.90 -19.17
N GLU A 222 8.44 -7.04 -18.99
CA GLU A 222 8.80 -6.46 -17.70
C GLU A 222 7.72 -5.51 -17.16
N GLU A 223 7.13 -4.67 -18.00
CA GLU A 223 6.04 -3.76 -17.60
C GLU A 223 4.80 -4.54 -17.15
N ASN A 224 4.46 -5.63 -17.85
CA ASN A 224 3.37 -6.51 -17.48
C ASN A 224 3.67 -7.25 -16.16
N LEU A 225 4.88 -7.79 -16.01
CA LEU A 225 5.29 -8.45 -14.77
C LEU A 225 5.34 -7.48 -13.60
N ALA A 226 5.76 -6.23 -13.81
CA ALA A 226 5.71 -5.17 -12.80
C ALA A 226 4.28 -4.90 -12.34
N THR A 227 3.28 -4.86 -13.26
CA THR A 227 1.86 -4.71 -12.90
C THR A 227 1.38 -5.85 -12.01
N ILE A 228 1.72 -7.10 -12.37
CA ILE A 228 1.36 -8.29 -11.60
C ILE A 228 1.93 -8.25 -10.19
N ARG A 229 3.20 -7.87 -10.04
CA ARG A 229 3.88 -7.79 -8.75
C ARG A 229 3.38 -6.62 -7.90
N ALA A 230 3.17 -5.47 -8.52
CA ALA A 230 2.77 -4.24 -7.85
C ALA A 230 1.44 -4.39 -7.10
N ILE A 231 0.45 -5.04 -7.73
CA ILE A 231 -0.91 -5.14 -7.14
C ILE A 231 -1.05 -6.24 -6.09
N HIS A 232 -0.12 -7.20 -6.05
CA HIS A 232 -0.18 -8.26 -5.04
C HIS A 232 0.12 -7.73 -3.63
N PRO A 233 -0.67 -8.07 -2.59
CA PRO A 233 -1.74 -9.07 -2.55
C PRO A 233 -3.16 -8.47 -2.65
N TRP A 234 -3.30 -7.17 -2.89
CA TRP A 234 -4.57 -6.45 -2.74
C TRP A 234 -5.58 -6.78 -3.82
N ASN A 235 -5.08 -7.09 -5.03
CA ASN A 235 -5.88 -7.48 -6.18
C ASN A 235 -5.08 -8.42 -7.08
N LYS A 236 -5.63 -8.78 -8.25
CA LYS A 236 -4.97 -9.58 -9.29
C LYS A 236 -4.93 -8.79 -10.59
N ALA A 237 -3.81 -8.83 -11.28
CA ALA A 237 -3.74 -8.43 -12.67
C ALA A 237 -4.52 -9.45 -13.53
N TYR A 238 -5.02 -9.03 -14.67
CA TYR A 238 -5.83 -9.85 -15.55
C TYR A 238 -5.64 -9.43 -17.02
N PHE A 239 -6.10 -10.29 -17.92
CA PHE A 239 -6.26 -10.00 -19.34
C PHE A 239 -7.59 -10.57 -19.83
N PHE A 240 -8.06 -10.11 -20.99
CA PHE A 240 -9.26 -10.67 -21.60
C PHE A 240 -8.90 -11.67 -22.70
N HIS A 241 -9.67 -12.74 -22.80
CA HIS A 241 -9.71 -13.64 -23.93
C HIS A 241 -11.17 -13.86 -24.30
N ASN A 242 -11.58 -13.37 -25.48
CA ASN A 242 -12.98 -13.40 -25.94
C ASN A 242 -13.95 -12.88 -24.84
N GLU A 243 -13.74 -11.64 -24.38
CA GLU A 243 -14.54 -10.97 -23.33
C GLU A 243 -14.50 -11.63 -21.94
N VAL A 244 -13.78 -12.71 -21.76
CA VAL A 244 -13.64 -13.40 -20.47
C VAL A 244 -12.36 -12.94 -19.77
N ALA A 245 -12.52 -12.34 -18.60
CA ALA A 245 -11.40 -11.91 -17.78
C ALA A 245 -10.68 -13.10 -17.12
N ILE A 246 -9.38 -13.18 -17.31
CA ILE A 246 -8.49 -14.21 -16.79
C ILE A 246 -7.47 -13.57 -15.87
N SER A 247 -7.52 -13.86 -14.58
CA SER A 247 -6.58 -13.35 -13.59
C SER A 247 -5.27 -14.12 -13.58
N VAL A 248 -4.19 -13.43 -13.22
CA VAL A 248 -2.82 -13.92 -13.25
C VAL A 248 -2.20 -13.89 -11.85
N SER A 249 -1.38 -14.89 -11.53
CA SER A 249 -0.68 -14.98 -10.24
C SER A 249 0.64 -14.22 -10.25
N GLN A 250 1.04 -13.71 -9.07
CA GLN A 250 2.37 -13.11 -8.84
C GLN A 250 3.55 -14.07 -9.09
N SER A 251 3.29 -15.39 -9.22
CA SER A 251 4.34 -16.36 -9.60
C SER A 251 4.66 -16.37 -11.09
N SER A 252 4.06 -15.48 -11.89
CA SER A 252 4.36 -15.33 -13.31
C SER A 252 5.81 -14.91 -13.54
N THR A 253 6.36 -15.32 -14.68
CA THR A 253 7.77 -15.15 -15.03
C THR A 253 7.93 -14.72 -16.48
N ILE A 254 9.12 -14.25 -16.84
CA ILE A 254 9.49 -13.91 -18.21
C ILE A 254 10.37 -15.02 -18.79
N ILE A 255 10.15 -15.32 -20.07
CA ILE A 255 11.03 -16.12 -20.91
C ILE A 255 11.71 -15.14 -21.86
N GLU A 256 13.04 -15.00 -21.72
CA GLU A 256 13.85 -13.98 -22.39
C GLU A 256 13.95 -14.17 -23.90
N GLU A 257 13.96 -15.43 -24.38
CA GLU A 257 14.10 -15.74 -25.79
C GLU A 257 12.80 -16.29 -26.38
N ASN A 258 12.25 -15.60 -27.38
CA ASN A 258 11.17 -16.14 -28.20
C ASN A 258 11.76 -17.14 -29.22
N LYS A 259 11.56 -18.43 -28.96
CA LYS A 259 11.97 -19.53 -29.88
C LYS A 259 10.83 -19.94 -30.82
N THR A 260 9.73 -19.21 -30.85
CA THR A 260 8.58 -19.50 -31.71
C THR A 260 8.67 -18.74 -33.03
N THR A 261 7.80 -19.05 -33.97
CA THR A 261 7.68 -18.34 -35.24
C THR A 261 6.73 -17.13 -35.16
N TYR A 262 6.11 -16.92 -34.00
CA TYR A 262 5.19 -15.81 -33.77
C TYR A 262 5.94 -14.49 -33.52
N ASN A 263 5.43 -13.39 -34.06
CA ASN A 263 6.03 -12.06 -33.98
C ASN A 263 5.01 -10.94 -33.68
N ILE A 264 3.76 -11.30 -33.42
CA ILE A 264 2.70 -10.33 -33.08
C ILE A 264 2.50 -10.34 -31.57
N ALA A 265 2.62 -9.20 -30.93
CA ALA A 265 2.33 -9.03 -29.49
C ALA A 265 0.89 -9.47 -29.16
N GLY A 266 0.68 -10.03 -28.00
CA GLY A 266 -0.60 -10.62 -27.58
C GLY A 266 -0.78 -12.08 -28.04
N THR A 267 0.09 -12.62 -28.93
CA THR A 267 -0.06 -14.00 -29.39
C THR A 267 0.20 -15.00 -28.26
N ILE A 268 -0.72 -15.94 -28.07
CA ILE A 268 -0.53 -17.09 -27.17
C ILE A 268 0.40 -18.08 -27.84
N VAL A 269 1.57 -18.31 -27.24
CA VAL A 269 2.64 -19.13 -27.83
C VAL A 269 2.80 -20.50 -27.15
N ASP A 270 2.29 -20.67 -25.94
CA ASP A 270 2.31 -21.95 -25.22
C ASP A 270 1.18 -22.03 -24.18
N ILE A 271 0.69 -23.24 -23.91
CA ILE A 271 -0.40 -23.51 -22.95
C ILE A 271 -0.06 -24.79 -22.18
N ASP A 272 0.09 -24.66 -20.85
CA ASP A 272 0.20 -25.81 -19.95
C ASP A 272 -1.04 -25.96 -19.07
N ILE A 273 -1.92 -26.88 -19.44
CA ILE A 273 -3.18 -27.16 -18.72
C ILE A 273 -2.92 -27.75 -17.33
N LYS A 274 -1.78 -28.44 -17.10
CA LYS A 274 -1.48 -29.05 -15.81
C LYS A 274 -1.20 -27.99 -14.74
N SER A 275 -0.40 -27.00 -15.10
CA SER A 275 -0.04 -25.88 -14.22
C SER A 275 -1.00 -24.68 -14.30
N ASN A 276 -2.00 -24.71 -15.18
CA ASN A 276 -2.84 -23.56 -15.53
C ASN A 276 -1.98 -22.36 -15.92
N SER A 277 -1.05 -22.53 -16.86
CA SER A 277 -0.25 -21.42 -17.36
C SER A 277 -0.49 -21.18 -18.86
N VAL A 278 -0.40 -19.90 -19.22
CA VAL A 278 -0.50 -19.42 -20.60
C VAL A 278 0.70 -18.52 -20.85
N SER A 279 1.41 -18.78 -21.93
CA SER A 279 2.58 -18.00 -22.34
C SER A 279 2.19 -17.07 -23.49
N ILE A 280 2.42 -15.76 -23.32
CA ILE A 280 1.94 -14.73 -24.22
C ILE A 280 3.12 -13.86 -24.66
N LEU A 281 3.23 -13.62 -25.96
CA LEU A 281 4.28 -12.79 -26.55
C LEU A 281 4.03 -11.30 -26.25
N CYS A 282 5.05 -10.59 -25.83
CA CYS A 282 5.02 -9.15 -25.56
C CYS A 282 5.73 -8.36 -26.67
N SER A 283 5.59 -7.02 -26.65
CA SER A 283 6.13 -6.13 -27.69
C SER A 283 7.65 -6.16 -27.83
N ASP A 284 8.37 -6.50 -26.77
CA ASP A 284 9.84 -6.61 -26.73
C ASP A 284 10.36 -7.98 -27.21
N ASN A 285 9.52 -8.78 -27.86
CA ASN A 285 9.80 -10.14 -28.31
C ASN A 285 10.16 -11.12 -27.19
N LYS A 286 9.85 -10.78 -25.92
CA LYS A 286 9.90 -11.69 -24.79
C LYS A 286 8.53 -12.28 -24.51
N ILE A 287 8.49 -13.32 -23.72
CA ILE A 287 7.25 -14.05 -23.43
C ILE A 287 6.92 -13.89 -21.93
N LEU A 288 5.74 -13.36 -21.63
CA LEU A 288 5.18 -13.43 -20.29
C LEU A 288 4.54 -14.80 -20.08
N LYS A 289 5.10 -15.62 -19.20
CA LYS A 289 4.50 -16.86 -18.74
C LYS A 289 3.55 -16.56 -17.58
N ALA A 290 2.29 -16.33 -17.88
CA ALA A 290 1.22 -16.12 -16.92
C ALA A 290 0.92 -17.45 -16.20
N GLN A 291 1.27 -17.53 -14.92
CA GLN A 291 1.14 -18.75 -14.12
C GLN A 291 -0.10 -18.75 -13.25
N LYS A 292 -0.63 -19.96 -12.99
CA LYS A 292 -1.81 -20.19 -12.14
C LYS A 292 -2.96 -19.24 -12.52
N VAL A 293 -3.22 -19.15 -13.83
CA VAL A 293 -4.32 -18.34 -14.32
C VAL A 293 -5.67 -18.89 -13.84
N GLU A 294 -6.62 -17.99 -13.53
CA GLU A 294 -7.96 -18.34 -13.07
C GLU A 294 -8.97 -17.43 -13.75
N LEU A 295 -10.15 -17.95 -14.09
CA LEU A 295 -11.26 -17.11 -14.47
C LEU A 295 -11.54 -16.09 -13.34
N PHE A 296 -11.73 -14.83 -13.70
CA PHE A 296 -11.79 -13.74 -12.70
C PHE A 296 -13.03 -13.86 -11.83
N ASN A 297 -14.14 -14.34 -12.40
CA ASN A 297 -15.38 -14.54 -11.68
C ASN A 297 -15.27 -15.69 -10.67
N LYS A 298 -15.71 -15.44 -9.44
CA LYS A 298 -15.61 -16.39 -8.31
C LYS A 298 -16.30 -17.74 -8.56
N PHE A 299 -17.41 -17.73 -9.30
CA PHE A 299 -18.18 -18.94 -9.64
C PHE A 299 -17.52 -19.77 -10.76
N ASP A 300 -16.74 -19.13 -11.63
CA ASP A 300 -16.17 -19.77 -12.82
C ASP A 300 -14.77 -20.35 -12.57
N LYS A 301 -14.13 -20.03 -11.43
CA LYS A 301 -12.79 -20.52 -11.08
C LYS A 301 -12.67 -22.04 -11.15
N ILE A 302 -13.70 -22.76 -10.75
CA ILE A 302 -13.75 -24.24 -10.79
C ILE A 302 -13.63 -24.76 -12.24
N PHE A 303 -14.08 -23.96 -13.21
CA PHE A 303 -14.11 -24.32 -14.62
C PHE A 303 -12.87 -23.83 -15.40
N THR A 304 -11.91 -23.18 -14.73
CA THR A 304 -10.72 -22.59 -15.39
C THR A 304 -10.02 -23.57 -16.32
N LYS A 305 -9.71 -24.78 -15.83
CA LYS A 305 -9.03 -25.81 -16.65
C LYS A 305 -9.83 -26.20 -17.90
N ASN A 306 -11.15 -26.33 -17.75
CA ASN A 306 -12.03 -26.67 -18.87
C ASN A 306 -12.12 -25.50 -19.86
N TYR A 307 -12.14 -24.27 -19.37
CA TYR A 307 -12.13 -23.08 -20.22
C TYR A 307 -10.84 -23.01 -21.04
N ILE A 308 -9.66 -23.10 -20.39
CA ILE A 308 -8.35 -23.10 -21.07
C ILE A 308 -8.31 -24.19 -22.15
N LYS A 309 -8.65 -25.43 -21.79
CA LYS A 309 -8.61 -26.57 -22.72
C LYS A 309 -9.51 -26.43 -23.94
N ARG A 310 -10.67 -25.78 -23.79
CA ARG A 310 -11.69 -25.74 -24.86
C ARG A 310 -11.62 -24.48 -25.71
N ASN A 311 -11.21 -23.36 -25.12
CA ASN A 311 -11.40 -22.06 -25.74
C ASN A 311 -10.06 -21.39 -26.09
N ILE A 312 -8.97 -21.65 -25.36
CA ILE A 312 -7.67 -21.00 -25.61
C ILE A 312 -6.84 -21.90 -26.53
N LYS A 313 -6.29 -21.31 -27.59
CA LYS A 313 -5.43 -22.02 -28.56
C LYS A 313 -4.11 -21.29 -28.76
N ILE A 314 -3.07 -22.05 -29.07
CA ILE A 314 -1.79 -21.48 -29.53
C ILE A 314 -2.06 -20.78 -30.88
N GLY A 315 -1.60 -19.53 -30.98
CA GLY A 315 -1.85 -18.64 -32.11
C GLY A 315 -3.02 -17.68 -31.94
N ASP A 316 -3.87 -17.85 -30.89
CA ASP A 316 -4.86 -16.83 -30.54
C ASP A 316 -4.15 -15.51 -30.16
N ILE A 317 -4.76 -14.39 -30.54
CA ILE A 317 -4.25 -13.06 -30.21
C ILE A 317 -5.16 -12.45 -29.16
N ILE A 318 -4.56 -12.01 -28.05
CA ILE A 318 -5.24 -11.23 -27.04
C ILE A 318 -5.28 -9.79 -27.52
N GLU A 319 -6.48 -9.29 -27.75
CA GLU A 319 -6.73 -7.89 -28.11
C GLU A 319 -6.81 -7.05 -26.82
N ASN A 320 -6.09 -5.93 -26.78
CA ASN A 320 -6.11 -4.95 -25.70
C ASN A 320 -7.07 -3.81 -26.03
#